data_7b370a7cf81e50e9db99992809e02078
#
_entry.id   7b370a7cf81e50e9db99992809e02078
#
_cell.length_a   1.000
_cell.length_b   1.000
_cell.length_c   1.000
_cell.angle_alpha   90.00
_cell.angle_beta   90.00
_cell.angle_gamma   90.00
#
_symmetry.space_group_name_H-M   'P 1'
#
loop_
_entity.id
_entity.type
_entity.pdbx_description
1 polymer ?
#
loop_
_entity_poly.entity_id
_entity_poly.type
_entity_poly.pdbx_seq_one_letter_code
_entity_poly.pdbx_strand_id
1 'polypeptide(L)' 'MPKYSFTAEGLADTLTPGETTTARGTLSASSPEAATKAVEKSLRSRGYELTEKVTVAPQ' A
#
# COMPACT_ATOMS: atom_id res chain seq x y z
N MET A 1 18.66 4.96 -2.03
CA MET A 1 17.39 5.34 -2.59
C MET A 1 16.59 6.11 -1.56
N PRO A 2 15.79 7.10 -1.99
CA PRO A 2 14.98 7.85 -1.02
C PRO A 2 13.97 6.97 -0.32
N LYS A 3 13.64 7.36 0.90
CA LYS A 3 12.63 6.67 1.69
C LYS A 3 11.29 7.38 1.56
N TYR A 4 10.24 6.58 1.54
CA TYR A 4 8.87 7.06 1.47
C TYR A 4 8.05 6.44 2.58
N SER A 5 7.08 7.19 3.09
CA SER A 5 6.04 6.64 3.94
C SER A 5 4.80 6.38 3.08
N PHE A 6 4.06 5.34 3.40
CA PHE A 6 2.83 5.05 2.68
C PHE A 6 1.67 4.83 3.63
N THR A 7 0.48 5.13 3.12
CA THR A 7 -0.79 4.81 3.77
C THR A 7 -1.71 4.20 2.73
N ALA A 8 -2.21 3.01 2.99
CA ALA A 8 -3.15 2.32 2.12
C ALA A 8 -4.45 2.15 2.88
N GLU A 9 -5.49 2.84 2.45
CA GLU A 9 -6.81 2.79 3.07
C GLU A 9 -7.77 1.96 2.21
N GLY A 10 -8.85 1.50 2.81
CA GLY A 10 -9.87 0.75 2.10
C GLY A 10 -9.39 -0.60 1.58
N LEU A 11 -8.44 -1.23 2.25
CA LEU A 11 -7.97 -2.55 1.86
C LEU A 11 -9.03 -3.60 2.17
N ALA A 12 -9.51 -4.27 1.14
CA ALA A 12 -10.48 -5.35 1.31
C ALA A 12 -9.72 -6.66 1.56
N ASP A 13 -10.02 -7.29 2.69
CA ASP A 13 -9.46 -8.58 3.02
C ASP A 13 -10.26 -9.66 2.28
N THR A 14 -9.59 -10.45 1.44
CA THR A 14 -10.24 -11.50 0.68
C THR A 14 -10.73 -12.65 1.56
N LEU A 15 -10.21 -12.76 2.77
CA LEU A 15 -10.62 -13.79 3.73
C LEU A 15 -11.81 -13.35 4.59
N THR A 16 -12.09 -12.05 4.66
CA THR A 16 -13.18 -11.50 5.46
C THR A 16 -13.94 -10.48 4.62
N PRO A 17 -14.82 -10.96 3.71
CA PRO A 17 -15.57 -10.06 2.84
C PRO A 17 -16.42 -9.05 3.63
N GLY A 18 -16.44 -7.82 3.15
CA GLY A 18 -17.19 -6.74 3.77
C GLY A 18 -16.42 -5.93 4.79
N GLU A 19 -15.21 -6.32 5.14
CA GLU A 19 -14.36 -5.55 6.05
C GLU A 19 -13.20 -4.91 5.29
N THR A 20 -12.83 -3.72 5.73
CA THR A 20 -11.66 -3.01 5.18
C THR A 20 -10.70 -2.68 6.29
N THR A 21 -9.43 -2.54 5.94
CA THR A 21 -8.38 -2.20 6.89
C THR A 21 -7.47 -1.14 6.31
N THR A 22 -6.62 -0.57 7.16
CA THR A 22 -5.62 0.42 6.76
C THR A 22 -4.24 -0.13 7.05
N ALA A 23 -3.33 0.01 6.10
CA ALA A 23 -1.93 -0.35 6.26
C ALA A 23 -1.05 0.89 6.17
N ARG A 24 -0.04 0.96 7.00
CA ARG A 24 0.94 2.05 7.02
C ARG A 24 2.33 1.47 7.15
N GLY A 25 3.30 2.18 6.59
CA GLY A 25 4.68 1.75 6.72
C GLY A 25 5.61 2.65 5.95
N THR A 26 6.85 2.20 5.82
CA THR A 26 7.89 2.91 5.08
C THR A 26 8.57 1.95 4.12
N LEU A 27 9.12 2.51 3.05
CA LEU A 27 9.88 1.74 2.07
C LEU A 27 10.87 2.65 1.35
N SER A 28 11.82 2.02 0.67
CA SER A 28 12.77 2.74 -0.18
C SER A 28 12.41 2.49 -1.64
N ALA A 29 12.44 3.55 -2.45
CA ALA A 29 12.14 3.45 -3.87
C ALA A 29 12.82 4.60 -4.61
N SER A 30 12.94 4.49 -5.92
CA SER A 30 13.58 5.50 -6.74
C SER A 30 12.65 6.68 -7.06
N SER A 31 11.35 6.50 -6.93
CA SER A 31 10.36 7.54 -7.20
C SER A 31 9.07 7.24 -6.43
N PRO A 32 8.18 8.23 -6.24
CA PRO A 32 6.88 7.98 -5.62
C PRO A 32 6.05 6.95 -6.38
N GLU A 33 6.15 6.94 -7.69
CA GLU A 33 5.43 5.98 -8.53
C GLU A 33 5.93 4.56 -8.30
N ALA A 34 7.24 4.39 -8.24
CA ALA A 34 7.84 3.09 -7.94
C ALA A 34 7.46 2.64 -6.52
N ALA A 35 7.41 3.57 -5.56
CA ALA A 35 6.99 3.28 -4.20
C ALA A 35 5.54 2.78 -4.18
N THR A 36 4.65 3.46 -4.89
CA THR A 36 3.24 3.07 -4.97
C THR A 36 3.08 1.66 -5.54
N LYS A 37 3.78 1.37 -6.63
CA LYS A 37 3.72 0.03 -7.25
C LYS A 37 4.23 -1.04 -6.32
N ALA A 38 5.32 -0.77 -5.60
CA ALA A 38 5.89 -1.73 -4.66
C ALA A 38 4.92 -2.03 -3.52
N VAL A 39 4.26 -1.00 -2.99
CA VAL A 39 3.25 -1.17 -1.93
C VAL A 39 2.07 -1.98 -2.43
N GLU A 40 1.54 -1.66 -3.60
CA GLU A 40 0.42 -2.40 -4.18
C GLU A 40 0.76 -3.87 -4.37
N LYS A 41 1.91 -4.16 -4.91
CA LYS A 41 2.37 -5.53 -5.11
C LYS A 41 2.47 -6.29 -3.80
N SER A 42 3.05 -5.65 -2.78
CA SER A 42 3.20 -6.24 -1.45
C SER A 42 1.85 -6.56 -0.82
N LEU A 43 0.90 -5.64 -0.90
CA LEU A 43 -0.42 -5.84 -0.31
C LEU A 43 -1.21 -6.94 -1.04
N ARG A 44 -1.12 -6.98 -2.36
CA ARG A 44 -1.77 -8.03 -3.14
C ARG A 44 -1.21 -9.40 -2.82
N SER A 45 0.10 -9.51 -2.60
CA SER A 45 0.72 -10.79 -2.23
C SER A 45 0.29 -11.27 -0.85
N ARG A 46 -0.24 -10.37 -0.02
CA ARG A 46 -0.79 -10.71 1.29
C ARG A 46 -2.29 -11.02 1.26
N GLY A 47 -2.91 -10.96 0.08
CA GLY A 47 -4.32 -11.27 -0.08
C GLY A 47 -5.27 -10.10 0.07
N TYR A 48 -4.78 -8.88 0.02
CA TYR A 48 -5.62 -7.68 0.06
C TYR A 48 -5.97 -7.19 -1.34
N GLU A 49 -7.18 -6.68 -1.49
CA GLU A 49 -7.59 -5.96 -2.68
C GLU A 49 -7.56 -4.46 -2.41
N LEU A 50 -7.04 -3.72 -3.37
CA LEU A 50 -6.92 -2.27 -3.26
C LEU A 50 -8.17 -1.61 -3.84
N THR A 51 -9.01 -1.05 -2.99
CA THR A 51 -10.22 -0.35 -3.41
C THR A 51 -9.99 1.15 -3.56
N GLU A 52 -8.95 1.68 -2.95
CA GLU A 52 -8.56 3.08 -3.01
C GLU A 52 -7.09 3.20 -3.36
N LYS A 53 -6.68 4.39 -3.78
CA LYS A 53 -5.28 4.64 -4.11
C LYS A 53 -4.41 4.66 -2.85
N VAL A 54 -3.24 4.08 -2.97
CA VAL A 54 -2.22 4.18 -1.94
C VAL A 54 -1.63 5.59 -1.98
N THR A 55 -1.48 6.21 -0.82
CA THR A 55 -0.82 7.51 -0.68
C THR A 55 0.62 7.29 -0.25
N VAL A 56 1.56 7.86 -0.98
CA VAL A 56 2.98 7.84 -0.59
C VAL A 56 3.49 9.26 -0.49
N ALA A 57 4.40 9.48 0.44
CA ALA A 57 5.01 10.78 0.68
C ALA A 57 6.49 10.62 1.00
N PRO A 58 7.36 11.55 0.58
CA PRO A 58 8.75 11.54 0.95
C PRO A 58 8.90 11.58 2.47
N GLN A 59 9.84 10.83 2.93
CA GLN A 59 10.13 10.79 4.36
C GLN A 59 11.26 11.75 4.73
#